data_a67bd71ef6f25c0e93e35580cf794a74
#
_entry.id   a67bd71ef6f25c0e93e35580cf794a74
#
_cell.length_a   1.000
_cell.length_b   1.000
_cell.length_c   1.000
_cell.angle_alpha   90.00
_cell.angle_beta   90.00
_cell.angle_gamma   90.00
#
_symmetry.space_group_name_H-M   'P 1'
#
loop_
_entity.id
_entity.type
_entity.pdbx_description
1 polymer ?
#
loop_
_entity_poly.entity_id
_entity_poly.type
_entity_poly.pdbx_seq_one_letter_code
_entity_poly.pdbx_strand_id
1 'polypeptide(L)'
;MQGGGARQEAPRMEEQPMGPEPHEEEEEEAGIGKLALRFQRGFLAAQRLPHFPWADLEKTLKTSKDSSSLLTILQETVLHPLCLKYPPSVKYRRCFLSELIKKHEATGAEPLDQIYESLGDVLNAEETAQFYKSYLLPSGEAITLGESVAIISQGTTGLVTWDAGLYLAEWALENPAVFTNRSILELGSGIGLTGLAICKACHPSKYTFSDHHPCVLQQLLENINLNGFAPDVCGCSPAKWDTQKAELAGFKGPKVSVTELDWSLVTKEELAGLSSDVVIAADVVYDPELMHALIRVLQKLPSGPDGKKAPEVYIAFTIRNPDTYHCFQTELDKVGIRWQAVPCSQKNIFPYDPHAKITLLRLFI
;
A
#
# COMPACT_ATOMS: atom_id res chain seq x y z
N MET A 1 -53.65 46.57 -64.53
CA MET A 1 -52.19 46.70 -64.49
C MET A 1 -51.71 45.98 -63.26
N GLN A 2 -51.05 44.90 -63.49
CA GLN A 2 -50.56 43.97 -62.50
C GLN A 2 -49.23 44.45 -61.89
N GLY A 3 -49.10 44.47 -60.56
CA GLY A 3 -47.87 44.73 -59.87
C GLY A 3 -47.49 43.49 -58.99
N GLY A 4 -46.57 42.67 -59.53
CA GLY A 4 -46.06 41.52 -58.84
C GLY A 4 -45.07 41.92 -57.78
N GLY A 5 -45.34 41.59 -56.51
CA GLY A 5 -44.41 41.73 -55.40
C GLY A 5 -43.60 40.45 -55.24
N ALA A 6 -42.29 40.51 -55.53
CA ALA A 6 -41.37 39.45 -55.25
C ALA A 6 -41.08 39.41 -53.75
N ARG A 7 -41.32 38.27 -53.08
CA ARG A 7 -40.87 37.97 -51.71
C ARG A 7 -39.43 37.58 -51.83
N GLN A 8 -38.56 38.35 -51.19
CA GLN A 8 -37.18 37.95 -50.87
C GLN A 8 -37.21 36.99 -49.71
N GLU A 9 -36.72 35.76 -49.92
CA GLU A 9 -36.41 34.80 -48.85
C GLU A 9 -35.14 35.27 -48.13
N ALA A 10 -35.23 35.40 -46.81
CA ALA A 10 -34.08 35.67 -45.93
C ALA A 10 -33.18 34.40 -45.84
N PRO A 11 -31.85 34.56 -45.77
CA PRO A 11 -30.93 33.44 -45.68
C PRO A 11 -31.14 32.73 -44.34
N ARG A 12 -31.24 31.38 -44.36
CA ARG A 12 -31.16 30.54 -43.17
C ARG A 12 -29.78 30.70 -42.59
N MET A 13 -29.70 31.18 -41.34
CA MET A 13 -28.48 31.08 -40.53
C MET A 13 -28.29 29.60 -40.17
N GLU A 14 -27.19 29.00 -40.61
CA GLU A 14 -26.70 27.72 -40.10
C GLU A 14 -26.32 27.92 -38.61
N GLU A 15 -27.04 27.22 -37.73
CA GLU A 15 -26.68 27.10 -36.34
C GLU A 15 -25.34 26.33 -36.28
N GLN A 16 -24.26 27.00 -35.89
CA GLN A 16 -23.02 26.33 -35.52
C GLN A 16 -23.32 25.47 -34.30
N PRO A 17 -22.81 24.23 -34.23
CA PRO A 17 -22.97 23.40 -33.04
C PRO A 17 -22.30 24.13 -31.86
N MET A 18 -23.06 24.40 -30.81
CA MET A 18 -22.56 24.90 -29.56
C MET A 18 -21.59 23.85 -28.99
N GLY A 19 -20.37 24.25 -28.68
CA GLY A 19 -19.42 23.43 -27.91
C GLY A 19 -20.01 23.09 -26.53
N PRO A 20 -19.46 22.09 -25.85
CA PRO A 20 -19.95 21.69 -24.53
C PRO A 20 -19.92 22.90 -23.57
N GLU A 21 -20.89 22.95 -22.65
CA GLU A 21 -20.95 24.01 -21.64
C GLU A 21 -19.76 23.90 -20.68
N PRO A 22 -19.22 25.02 -20.16
CA PRO A 22 -18.02 25.01 -19.27
C PRO A 22 -18.14 24.08 -18.05
N HIS A 23 -19.35 23.81 -17.57
CA HIS A 23 -19.60 22.89 -16.46
C HIS A 23 -19.46 21.40 -16.85
N GLU A 24 -19.72 21.04 -18.09
CA GLU A 24 -19.55 19.66 -18.58
C GLU A 24 -18.06 19.34 -18.75
N GLU A 25 -17.25 20.29 -19.23
CA GLU A 25 -15.80 20.13 -19.35
C GLU A 25 -15.13 19.96 -17.97
N GLU A 26 -15.52 20.75 -16.97
CA GLU A 26 -14.98 20.63 -15.60
C GLU A 26 -15.37 19.29 -14.94
N GLU A 27 -16.58 18.76 -15.18
CA GLU A 27 -17.01 17.46 -14.67
C GLU A 27 -16.27 16.31 -15.38
N GLU A 28 -15.99 16.42 -16.66
CA GLU A 28 -15.25 15.44 -17.44
C GLU A 28 -13.77 15.40 -17.02
N GLU A 29 -13.11 16.54 -16.87
CA GLU A 29 -11.73 16.63 -16.35
C GLU A 29 -11.62 16.04 -14.94
N ALA A 30 -12.57 16.36 -14.05
CA ALA A 30 -12.60 15.78 -12.70
C ALA A 30 -12.82 14.25 -12.74
N GLY A 31 -13.57 13.75 -13.70
CA GLY A 31 -13.79 12.32 -13.95
C GLY A 31 -12.50 11.62 -14.41
N ILE A 32 -11.79 12.21 -15.36
CA ILE A 32 -10.50 11.70 -15.88
C ILE A 32 -9.45 11.69 -14.76
N GLY A 33 -9.36 12.75 -13.96
CA GLY A 33 -8.42 12.84 -12.84
C GLY A 33 -8.65 11.73 -11.80
N LYS A 34 -9.92 11.42 -11.47
CA LYS A 34 -10.25 10.30 -10.56
C LYS A 34 -9.88 8.95 -11.16
N LEU A 35 -10.09 8.75 -12.45
CA LEU A 35 -9.73 7.52 -13.16
C LEU A 35 -8.21 7.35 -13.18
N ALA A 36 -7.47 8.39 -13.56
CA ALA A 36 -6.01 8.40 -13.60
C ALA A 36 -5.40 8.09 -12.22
N LEU A 37 -5.94 8.65 -11.13
CA LEU A 37 -5.51 8.35 -9.77
C LEU A 37 -5.72 6.88 -9.39
N ARG A 38 -6.81 6.25 -9.84
CA ARG A 38 -7.03 4.81 -9.62
C ARG A 38 -5.99 3.96 -10.38
N PHE A 39 -5.68 4.33 -11.62
CA PHE A 39 -4.61 3.69 -12.39
C PHE A 39 -3.24 3.89 -11.74
N GLN A 40 -2.92 5.10 -11.32
CA GLN A 40 -1.66 5.45 -10.63
C GLN A 40 -1.46 4.60 -9.37
N ARG A 41 -2.43 4.60 -8.46
CA ARG A 41 -2.36 3.82 -7.21
C ARG A 41 -2.20 2.33 -7.47
N GLY A 42 -2.98 1.79 -8.40
CA GLY A 42 -2.92 0.37 -8.77
C GLY A 42 -1.59 0.01 -9.43
N PHE A 43 -1.12 0.82 -10.37
CA PHE A 43 0.11 0.56 -11.12
C PHE A 43 1.35 0.65 -10.23
N LEU A 44 1.50 1.71 -9.45
CA LEU A 44 2.66 1.91 -8.58
C LEU A 44 2.75 0.84 -7.48
N ALA A 45 1.62 0.34 -7.01
CA ALA A 45 1.54 -0.77 -6.05
C ALA A 45 1.63 -2.17 -6.71
N ALA A 46 1.83 -2.24 -8.02
CA ALA A 46 1.85 -3.47 -8.81
C ALA A 46 0.60 -4.34 -8.59
N GLN A 47 -0.59 -3.72 -8.54
CA GLN A 47 -1.88 -4.39 -8.42
C GLN A 47 -2.09 -5.37 -9.59
N ARG A 48 -2.83 -6.46 -9.35
CA ARG A 48 -3.18 -7.43 -10.41
C ARG A 48 -3.98 -6.76 -11.51
N LEU A 49 -3.63 -7.01 -12.77
CA LEU A 49 -4.26 -6.36 -13.93
C LEU A 49 -5.79 -6.49 -13.99
N PRO A 50 -6.43 -7.62 -13.63
CA PRO A 50 -7.89 -7.71 -13.63
C PRO A 50 -8.60 -6.73 -12.69
N HIS A 51 -7.92 -6.18 -11.69
CA HIS A 51 -8.52 -5.27 -10.71
C HIS A 51 -8.47 -3.78 -11.14
N PHE A 52 -7.86 -3.48 -12.29
CA PHE A 52 -7.87 -2.13 -12.83
C PHE A 52 -9.24 -1.74 -13.40
N PRO A 53 -9.59 -0.45 -13.41
CA PRO A 53 -10.88 0.04 -13.91
C PRO A 53 -10.91 0.11 -15.45
N TRP A 54 -10.65 -1.00 -16.13
CA TRP A 54 -10.58 -1.07 -17.60
C TRP A 54 -11.87 -0.69 -18.28
N ALA A 55 -13.03 -1.05 -17.69
CA ALA A 55 -14.34 -0.71 -18.26
C ALA A 55 -14.60 0.80 -18.22
N ASP A 56 -14.15 1.48 -17.16
CA ASP A 56 -14.27 2.93 -17.05
C ASP A 56 -13.38 3.61 -18.11
N LEU A 57 -12.15 3.12 -18.30
CA LEU A 57 -11.24 3.60 -19.34
C LEU A 57 -11.83 3.43 -20.75
N GLU A 58 -12.31 2.24 -21.09
CA GLU A 58 -12.93 1.98 -22.40
C GLU A 58 -14.13 2.90 -22.66
N LYS A 59 -14.93 3.16 -21.62
CA LYS A 59 -16.05 4.11 -21.71
C LYS A 59 -15.56 5.52 -22.01
N THR A 60 -14.56 6.02 -21.27
CA THR A 60 -13.98 7.35 -21.45
C THR A 60 -13.41 7.51 -22.87
N LEU A 61 -12.60 6.56 -23.34
CA LEU A 61 -11.99 6.62 -24.69
C LEU A 61 -13.03 6.56 -25.83
N LYS A 62 -14.17 5.86 -25.63
CA LYS A 62 -15.26 5.85 -26.62
C LYS A 62 -16.03 7.18 -26.65
N THR A 63 -16.07 7.91 -25.55
CA THR A 63 -16.80 9.18 -25.45
C THR A 63 -15.98 10.32 -26.02
N SER A 64 -14.73 10.51 -25.56
CA SER A 64 -13.87 11.64 -25.98
C SER A 64 -13.28 11.48 -27.38
N LYS A 65 -13.12 10.22 -27.87
CA LYS A 65 -12.47 9.86 -29.14
C LYS A 65 -11.03 10.33 -29.30
N ASP A 66 -10.51 11.14 -28.41
CA ASP A 66 -9.12 11.52 -28.35
C ASP A 66 -8.31 10.61 -27.40
N SER A 67 -7.00 10.72 -27.42
CA SER A 67 -6.12 9.94 -26.58
C SER A 67 -5.56 10.72 -25.37
N SER A 68 -6.14 11.88 -25.04
CA SER A 68 -5.67 12.72 -23.92
C SER A 68 -5.78 12.01 -22.57
N SER A 69 -6.91 11.33 -22.33
CA SER A 69 -7.12 10.51 -21.13
C SER A 69 -6.11 9.37 -21.01
N LEU A 70 -5.73 8.75 -22.14
CA LEU A 70 -4.72 7.71 -22.18
C LEU A 70 -3.33 8.27 -21.88
N LEU A 71 -3.00 9.44 -22.43
CA LEU A 71 -1.74 10.15 -22.16
C LEU A 71 -1.63 10.48 -20.66
N THR A 72 -2.70 10.99 -20.06
CA THR A 72 -2.74 11.26 -18.61
C THR A 72 -2.48 9.99 -17.79
N ILE A 73 -3.13 8.87 -18.13
CA ILE A 73 -2.89 7.60 -17.46
C ILE A 73 -1.44 7.14 -17.63
N LEU A 74 -0.86 7.28 -18.81
CA LEU A 74 0.53 6.91 -19.07
C LEU A 74 1.51 7.76 -18.24
N GLN A 75 1.26 9.08 -18.13
CA GLN A 75 2.03 10.01 -17.30
C GLN A 75 1.94 9.69 -15.81
N GLU A 76 0.76 9.26 -15.35
CA GLU A 76 0.51 8.90 -13.95
C GLU A 76 0.95 7.46 -13.62
N THR A 77 1.37 6.67 -14.60
CA THR A 77 1.79 5.27 -14.40
C THR A 77 3.24 5.04 -14.83
N VAL A 78 3.46 4.62 -16.05
CA VAL A 78 4.78 4.19 -16.56
C VAL A 78 5.77 5.35 -16.62
N LEU A 79 5.31 6.55 -16.98
CA LEU A 79 6.13 7.76 -17.05
C LEU A 79 6.18 8.53 -15.72
N HIS A 80 5.48 8.07 -14.69
CA HIS A 80 5.48 8.73 -13.39
C HIS A 80 6.90 8.74 -12.78
N PRO A 81 7.36 9.84 -12.14
CA PRO A 81 8.70 9.94 -11.56
C PRO A 81 9.07 8.82 -10.58
N LEU A 82 8.10 8.34 -9.79
CA LEU A 82 8.31 7.19 -8.89
C LEU A 82 8.57 5.91 -9.68
N CYS A 83 7.86 5.67 -10.79
CA CYS A 83 8.09 4.50 -11.63
C CYS A 83 9.46 4.57 -12.32
N LEU A 84 9.87 5.74 -12.79
CA LEU A 84 11.17 5.91 -13.44
C LEU A 84 12.32 5.67 -12.46
N LYS A 85 12.16 6.09 -11.20
CA LYS A 85 13.19 5.94 -10.17
C LYS A 85 13.16 4.57 -9.47
N TYR A 86 11.97 4.04 -9.22
CA TYR A 86 11.70 2.80 -8.48
C TYR A 86 10.70 1.94 -9.25
N PRO A 87 11.12 1.33 -10.36
CA PRO A 87 10.20 0.65 -11.26
C PRO A 87 9.65 -0.66 -10.66
N PRO A 88 8.37 -0.97 -10.91
CA PRO A 88 7.86 -2.32 -10.83
C PRO A 88 8.61 -3.25 -11.78
N SER A 89 8.46 -4.58 -11.63
CA SER A 89 9.17 -5.55 -12.47
C SER A 89 8.92 -5.30 -13.97
N VAL A 90 9.92 -5.58 -14.80
CA VAL A 90 9.83 -5.45 -16.27
C VAL A 90 8.64 -6.23 -16.80
N LYS A 91 8.44 -7.47 -16.31
CA LYS A 91 7.28 -8.30 -16.67
C LYS A 91 5.96 -7.61 -16.37
N TYR A 92 5.80 -6.98 -15.21
CA TYR A 92 4.58 -6.30 -14.83
C TYR A 92 4.31 -5.09 -15.73
N ARG A 93 5.30 -4.22 -15.93
CA ARG A 93 5.20 -3.04 -16.79
C ARG A 93 4.84 -3.42 -18.23
N ARG A 94 5.48 -4.46 -18.77
CA ARG A 94 5.16 -4.99 -20.09
C ARG A 94 3.71 -5.47 -20.19
N CYS A 95 3.26 -6.28 -19.20
CA CYS A 95 1.88 -6.79 -19.21
C CYS A 95 0.86 -5.65 -19.08
N PHE A 96 1.13 -4.64 -18.25
CA PHE A 96 0.27 -3.46 -18.09
C PHE A 96 0.15 -2.67 -19.42
N LEU A 97 1.28 -2.33 -20.04
CA LEU A 97 1.29 -1.61 -21.32
C LEU A 97 0.59 -2.40 -22.44
N SER A 98 0.84 -3.70 -22.51
CA SER A 98 0.18 -4.55 -23.52
C SER A 98 -1.35 -4.57 -23.35
N GLU A 99 -1.84 -4.63 -22.09
CA GLU A 99 -3.30 -4.58 -21.84
C GLU A 99 -3.85 -3.18 -22.11
N LEU A 100 -3.12 -2.11 -21.77
CA LEU A 100 -3.50 -0.73 -22.04
C LEU A 100 -3.63 -0.47 -23.55
N ILE A 101 -2.65 -0.93 -24.36
CA ILE A 101 -2.67 -0.86 -25.82
C ILE A 101 -3.90 -1.61 -26.37
N LYS A 102 -4.10 -2.85 -25.94
CA LYS A 102 -5.22 -3.68 -26.38
C LYS A 102 -6.59 -3.01 -26.10
N LYS A 103 -6.74 -2.37 -24.94
CA LYS A 103 -7.96 -1.65 -24.57
C LYS A 103 -8.15 -0.40 -25.43
N HIS A 104 -7.08 0.33 -25.68
CA HIS A 104 -7.09 1.50 -26.55
C HIS A 104 -7.46 1.16 -28.00
N GLU A 105 -6.80 0.18 -28.61
CA GLU A 105 -7.06 -0.25 -29.99
C GLU A 105 -8.52 -0.72 -30.18
N ALA A 106 -9.13 -1.32 -29.15
CA ALA A 106 -10.53 -1.77 -29.19
C ALA A 106 -11.55 -0.62 -29.25
N THR A 107 -11.16 0.62 -28.95
CA THR A 107 -12.06 1.77 -28.95
C THR A 107 -12.12 2.51 -30.28
N GLY A 108 -11.13 2.33 -31.16
CA GLY A 108 -10.95 3.09 -32.39
C GLY A 108 -10.60 4.57 -32.16
N ALA A 109 -10.11 4.91 -30.97
CA ALA A 109 -9.54 6.22 -30.68
C ALA A 109 -8.25 6.47 -31.47
N GLU A 110 -7.82 7.72 -31.57
CA GLU A 110 -6.59 8.08 -32.26
C GLU A 110 -5.36 7.38 -31.67
N PRO A 111 -4.44 6.84 -32.48
CA PRO A 111 -3.21 6.24 -32.01
C PRO A 111 -2.38 7.21 -31.15
N LEU A 112 -1.77 6.69 -30.07
CA LEU A 112 -0.88 7.43 -29.20
C LEU A 112 0.54 6.82 -29.26
N ASP A 113 1.45 7.44 -30.00
CA ASP A 113 2.80 6.90 -30.22
C ASP A 113 3.56 6.66 -28.94
N GLN A 114 3.39 7.52 -27.92
CA GLN A 114 4.08 7.42 -26.63
C GLN A 114 3.84 6.09 -25.90
N ILE A 115 2.69 5.43 -26.11
CA ILE A 115 2.45 4.15 -25.44
C ILE A 115 3.28 3.03 -26.07
N TYR A 116 3.48 3.07 -27.39
CA TYR A 116 4.31 2.09 -28.10
C TYR A 116 5.80 2.35 -27.84
N GLU A 117 6.23 3.60 -27.78
CA GLU A 117 7.58 3.98 -27.35
C GLU A 117 7.86 3.46 -25.93
N SER A 118 6.94 3.71 -24.98
CA SER A 118 7.07 3.22 -23.61
C SER A 118 7.14 1.68 -23.54
N LEU A 119 6.41 0.96 -24.39
CA LEU A 119 6.51 -0.50 -24.48
C LEU A 119 7.87 -0.91 -25.04
N GLY A 120 8.38 -0.23 -26.06
CA GLY A 120 9.71 -0.46 -26.62
C GLY A 120 10.81 -0.29 -25.57
N ASP A 121 10.76 0.76 -24.77
CA ASP A 121 11.70 1.01 -23.66
C ASP A 121 11.66 -0.11 -22.61
N VAL A 122 10.46 -0.56 -22.24
CA VAL A 122 10.31 -1.66 -21.29
C VAL A 122 10.80 -2.99 -21.84
N LEU A 123 10.63 -3.25 -23.14
CA LEU A 123 11.13 -4.48 -23.77
C LEU A 123 12.65 -4.53 -23.86
N ASN A 124 13.30 -3.37 -23.93
CA ASN A 124 14.76 -3.22 -23.95
C ASN A 124 15.37 -3.13 -22.54
N ALA A 125 14.55 -3.01 -21.49
CA ALA A 125 15.02 -2.91 -20.11
C ALA A 125 15.55 -4.27 -19.61
N GLU A 126 16.68 -4.23 -18.90
CA GLU A 126 17.22 -5.42 -18.21
C GLU A 126 16.34 -5.78 -17.00
N GLU A 127 16.07 -7.08 -16.82
CA GLU A 127 15.43 -7.57 -15.60
C GLU A 127 16.40 -7.47 -14.44
N THR A 128 15.99 -6.76 -13.40
CA THR A 128 16.71 -6.68 -12.12
C THR A 128 16.15 -7.73 -11.16
N ALA A 129 16.99 -8.25 -10.26
CA ALA A 129 16.57 -9.19 -9.22
C ALA A 129 15.64 -8.54 -8.18
N GLN A 130 15.66 -7.21 -8.08
CA GLN A 130 14.86 -6.41 -7.16
C GLN A 130 13.91 -5.52 -7.96
N PHE A 131 12.68 -5.45 -7.52
CA PHE A 131 11.66 -4.55 -8.04
C PHE A 131 11.01 -3.79 -6.90
N TYR A 132 10.30 -2.72 -7.25
CA TYR A 132 9.71 -1.83 -6.26
C TYR A 132 8.19 -1.77 -6.39
N LYS A 133 7.54 -1.52 -5.25
CA LYS A 133 6.16 -1.07 -5.17
C LYS A 133 6.11 0.24 -4.42
N SER A 134 5.27 1.14 -4.89
CA SER A 134 5.06 2.42 -4.23
C SER A 134 3.59 2.60 -3.89
N TYR A 135 3.31 2.97 -2.65
CA TYR A 135 1.97 3.17 -2.11
C TYR A 135 1.78 4.65 -1.78
N LEU A 136 0.79 5.28 -2.40
CA LEU A 136 0.51 6.71 -2.21
C LEU A 136 -0.35 6.94 -0.97
N LEU A 137 0.12 7.81 -0.09
CA LEU A 137 -0.61 8.26 1.10
C LEU A 137 -1.57 9.41 0.73
N PRO A 138 -2.63 9.65 1.53
CA PRO A 138 -3.52 10.80 1.35
C PRO A 138 -2.81 12.16 1.44
N SER A 139 -1.64 12.23 2.08
CA SER A 139 -0.79 13.42 2.14
C SER A 139 -0.10 13.77 0.81
N GLY A 140 -0.12 12.87 -0.17
CA GLY A 140 0.67 12.97 -1.40
C GLY A 140 2.07 12.37 -1.29
N GLU A 141 2.51 11.97 -0.09
CA GLU A 141 3.75 11.23 0.08
C GLU A 141 3.62 9.78 -0.40
N ALA A 142 4.75 9.16 -0.72
CA ALA A 142 4.80 7.74 -1.10
C ALA A 142 5.56 6.90 -0.06
N ILE A 143 5.18 5.63 0.04
CA ILE A 143 5.98 4.58 0.67
C ILE A 143 6.47 3.68 -0.44
N THR A 144 7.79 3.62 -0.64
CA THR A 144 8.41 2.76 -1.65
C THR A 144 9.11 1.59 -0.98
N LEU A 145 8.83 0.39 -1.44
CA LEU A 145 9.38 -0.85 -0.89
C LEU A 145 10.06 -1.66 -1.99
N GLY A 146 11.28 -2.13 -1.72
CA GLY A 146 11.89 -3.24 -2.44
C GLY A 146 11.24 -4.55 -1.98
N GLU A 147 10.74 -5.35 -2.93
CA GLU A 147 10.08 -6.64 -2.68
C GLU A 147 10.70 -7.77 -3.48
N SER A 148 10.49 -9.01 -3.02
CA SER A 148 10.84 -10.22 -3.76
C SER A 148 9.79 -10.53 -4.83
N VAL A 149 10.24 -11.04 -5.99
CA VAL A 149 9.32 -11.53 -7.05
C VAL A 149 8.57 -12.79 -6.60
N ALA A 150 9.21 -13.64 -5.80
CA ALA A 150 8.63 -14.87 -5.32
C ALA A 150 7.96 -14.69 -3.96
N ILE A 151 6.75 -15.24 -3.81
CA ILE A 151 5.98 -15.23 -2.54
C ILE A 151 6.78 -15.93 -1.42
N ILE A 152 7.41 -17.05 -1.76
CA ILE A 152 8.35 -17.74 -0.87
C ILE A 152 9.73 -17.53 -1.46
N SER A 153 10.58 -16.81 -0.74
CA SER A 153 11.95 -16.55 -1.12
C SER A 153 12.86 -16.75 0.08
N GLN A 154 14.00 -17.41 -0.12
CA GLN A 154 14.99 -17.65 0.95
C GLN A 154 14.41 -18.34 2.21
N GLY A 155 13.35 -19.16 2.04
CA GLY A 155 12.72 -19.88 3.15
C GLY A 155 11.72 -19.09 3.97
N THR A 156 11.36 -17.85 3.56
CA THR A 156 10.40 -16.99 4.23
C THR A 156 9.33 -16.44 3.30
N THR A 157 8.20 -16.04 3.86
CA THR A 157 7.12 -15.29 3.19
C THR A 157 7.15 -13.79 3.53
N GLY A 158 8.07 -13.36 4.38
CA GLY A 158 8.16 -11.98 4.89
C GLY A 158 8.75 -10.97 3.90
N LEU A 159 9.21 -11.39 2.71
CA LEU A 159 9.82 -10.53 1.69
C LEU A 159 8.81 -9.92 0.70
N VAL A 160 7.51 -10.02 0.99
CA VAL A 160 6.41 -9.42 0.21
C VAL A 160 5.40 -8.73 1.13
N THR A 161 4.70 -7.74 0.60
CA THR A 161 3.58 -7.09 1.31
C THR A 161 2.32 -7.95 1.21
N TRP A 162 1.65 -8.17 2.34
CA TRP A 162 0.39 -8.90 2.46
C TRP A 162 -0.80 -7.96 2.65
N ASP A 163 -1.97 -8.38 2.18
CA ASP A 163 -3.20 -7.56 2.19
C ASP A 163 -3.61 -7.10 3.60
N ALA A 164 -3.43 -7.93 4.63
CA ALA A 164 -3.72 -7.52 6.00
C ALA A 164 -2.80 -6.42 6.52
N GLY A 165 -1.56 -6.31 6.02
CA GLY A 165 -0.66 -5.18 6.30
C GLY A 165 -1.17 -3.87 5.68
N LEU A 166 -1.64 -3.93 4.43
CA LEU A 166 -2.28 -2.78 3.76
C LEU A 166 -3.55 -2.34 4.50
N TYR A 167 -4.38 -3.30 4.90
CA TYR A 167 -5.61 -3.05 5.66
C TYR A 167 -5.33 -2.41 7.02
N LEU A 168 -4.35 -2.92 7.77
CA LEU A 168 -3.97 -2.36 9.07
C LEU A 168 -3.39 -0.95 8.93
N ALA A 169 -2.58 -0.72 7.89
CA ALA A 169 -2.07 0.60 7.57
C ALA A 169 -3.22 1.59 7.27
N GLU A 170 -4.19 1.19 6.46
CA GLU A 170 -5.37 2.00 6.14
C GLU A 170 -6.20 2.34 7.38
N TRP A 171 -6.46 1.34 8.23
CA TRP A 171 -7.14 1.56 9.50
C TRP A 171 -6.36 2.53 10.41
N ALA A 172 -5.03 2.43 10.46
CA ALA A 172 -4.20 3.34 11.23
C ALA A 172 -4.28 4.78 10.73
N LEU A 173 -4.33 4.99 9.41
CA LEU A 173 -4.53 6.32 8.80
C LEU A 173 -5.90 6.92 9.12
N GLU A 174 -6.92 6.11 9.37
CA GLU A 174 -8.25 6.54 9.81
C GLU A 174 -8.31 6.80 11.32
N ASN A 175 -7.42 6.17 12.10
CA ASN A 175 -7.40 6.22 13.55
C ASN A 175 -6.05 6.72 14.11
N PRO A 176 -5.51 7.86 13.64
CA PRO A 176 -4.17 8.31 14.00
C PRO A 176 -3.99 8.54 15.51
N ALA A 177 -5.06 8.88 16.22
CA ALA A 177 -5.04 9.08 17.68
C ALA A 177 -4.59 7.83 18.46
N VAL A 178 -4.73 6.62 17.89
CA VAL A 178 -4.24 5.38 18.50
C VAL A 178 -2.71 5.36 18.55
N PHE A 179 -2.04 6.03 17.64
CA PHE A 179 -0.60 5.94 17.40
C PHE A 179 0.17 7.21 17.75
N THR A 180 -0.48 8.38 17.65
CA THR A 180 0.17 9.69 17.82
C THR A 180 0.82 9.82 19.21
N ASN A 181 2.12 10.21 19.24
CA ASN A 181 2.94 10.39 20.42
C ASN A 181 3.07 9.14 21.31
N ARG A 182 2.78 7.95 20.79
CA ARG A 182 2.88 6.67 21.51
C ARG A 182 4.09 5.86 21.04
N SER A 183 4.55 4.95 21.88
CA SER A 183 5.55 3.94 21.52
C SER A 183 4.86 2.69 20.98
N ILE A 184 5.31 2.22 19.81
CA ILE A 184 4.69 1.13 19.07
C ILE A 184 5.69 0.00 18.87
N LEU A 185 5.23 -1.23 19.06
CA LEU A 185 5.92 -2.46 18.68
C LEU A 185 5.11 -3.18 17.61
N GLU A 186 5.72 -3.46 16.47
CA GLU A 186 5.15 -4.29 15.41
C GLU A 186 5.79 -5.69 15.47
N LEU A 187 4.95 -6.71 15.58
CA LEU A 187 5.35 -8.11 15.60
C LEU A 187 5.24 -8.70 14.19
N GLY A 188 6.33 -9.20 13.63
CA GLY A 188 6.36 -9.72 12.27
C GLY A 188 6.17 -8.61 11.23
N SER A 189 7.06 -7.60 11.27
CA SER A 189 6.97 -6.42 10.40
C SER A 189 7.16 -6.70 8.91
N GLY A 190 7.68 -7.88 8.56
CA GLY A 190 8.03 -8.18 7.19
C GLY A 190 8.92 -7.10 6.59
N ILE A 191 8.57 -6.63 5.40
CA ILE A 191 9.33 -5.56 4.72
C ILE A 191 8.93 -4.13 5.12
N GLY A 192 8.01 -3.95 6.11
CA GLY A 192 7.82 -2.69 6.83
C GLY A 192 6.71 -1.79 6.37
N LEU A 193 5.79 -2.21 5.48
CA LEU A 193 4.74 -1.35 4.94
C LEU A 193 3.91 -0.66 6.03
N THR A 194 3.35 -1.44 6.96
CA THR A 194 2.42 -0.93 7.99
C THR A 194 3.10 0.12 8.86
N GLY A 195 4.30 -0.21 9.34
CA GLY A 195 5.07 0.68 10.19
C GLY A 195 5.50 1.96 9.50
N LEU A 196 5.91 1.89 8.24
CA LEU A 196 6.28 3.07 7.46
C LEU A 196 5.07 3.99 7.23
N ALA A 197 3.88 3.42 6.97
CA ALA A 197 2.64 4.19 6.87
C ALA A 197 2.32 4.93 8.18
N ILE A 198 2.40 4.24 9.31
CA ILE A 198 2.16 4.81 10.64
C ILE A 198 3.21 5.89 10.97
N CYS A 199 4.48 5.63 10.69
CA CYS A 199 5.56 6.59 10.95
C CYS A 199 5.40 7.89 10.15
N LYS A 200 4.99 7.79 8.87
CA LYS A 200 4.78 8.97 8.01
C LYS A 200 3.52 9.75 8.38
N ALA A 201 2.41 9.08 8.70
CA ALA A 201 1.10 9.71 8.79
C ALA A 201 0.58 9.89 10.23
N CYS A 202 0.97 9.05 11.18
CA CYS A 202 0.40 9.07 12.54
C CYS A 202 1.35 9.64 13.60
N HIS A 203 2.61 9.96 13.25
CA HIS A 203 3.60 10.61 14.12
C HIS A 203 3.76 9.96 15.50
N PRO A 204 4.11 8.66 15.60
CA PRO A 204 4.40 8.03 16.87
C PRO A 204 5.65 8.65 17.52
N SER A 205 5.82 8.54 18.84
CA SER A 205 7.04 8.97 19.52
C SER A 205 8.21 8.00 19.26
N LYS A 206 7.90 6.72 19.22
CA LYS A 206 8.84 5.63 18.92
C LYS A 206 8.14 4.55 18.13
N TYR A 207 8.83 3.97 17.15
CA TYR A 207 8.37 2.79 16.42
C TYR A 207 9.45 1.72 16.39
N THR A 208 9.13 0.52 16.88
CA THR A 208 10.01 -0.63 16.86
C THR A 208 9.45 -1.67 15.89
N PHE A 209 10.14 -1.85 14.78
CA PHE A 209 9.90 -2.96 13.86
C PHE A 209 10.54 -4.23 14.41
N SER A 210 9.86 -5.37 14.31
CA SER A 210 10.48 -6.64 14.67
C SER A 210 10.13 -7.76 13.69
N ASP A 211 11.12 -8.59 13.41
CA ASP A 211 10.97 -9.83 12.65
C ASP A 211 12.02 -10.83 13.15
N HIS A 212 11.91 -12.09 12.72
CA HIS A 212 12.85 -13.12 13.10
C HIS A 212 13.86 -13.44 12.00
N HIS A 213 13.46 -13.36 10.75
CA HIS A 213 14.25 -13.87 9.63
C HIS A 213 15.33 -12.87 9.18
N PRO A 214 16.63 -13.24 9.13
CA PRO A 214 17.72 -12.31 8.81
C PRO A 214 17.56 -11.58 7.48
N CYS A 215 17.12 -12.28 6.42
CA CYS A 215 16.91 -11.66 5.10
C CYS A 215 15.73 -10.68 5.10
N VAL A 216 14.70 -10.93 5.91
CA VAL A 216 13.59 -9.99 6.10
C VAL A 216 14.05 -8.73 6.82
N LEU A 217 14.82 -8.90 7.90
CA LEU A 217 15.39 -7.78 8.65
C LEU A 217 16.31 -6.92 7.79
N GLN A 218 17.13 -7.54 6.91
CA GLN A 218 17.99 -6.81 5.98
C GLN A 218 17.13 -5.98 4.99
N GLN A 219 16.13 -6.59 4.35
CA GLN A 219 15.24 -5.89 3.41
C GLN A 219 14.43 -4.79 4.11
N LEU A 220 13.99 -5.04 5.35
CA LEU A 220 13.30 -4.07 6.19
C LEU A 220 14.16 -2.83 6.45
N LEU A 221 15.43 -3.00 6.82
CA LEU A 221 16.37 -1.90 7.01
C LEU A 221 16.57 -1.08 5.75
N GLU A 222 16.73 -1.74 4.60
CA GLU A 222 16.84 -1.09 3.30
C GLU A 222 15.58 -0.26 2.99
N ASN A 223 14.41 -0.81 3.22
CA ASN A 223 13.14 -0.12 3.00
C ASN A 223 12.92 1.07 3.96
N ILE A 224 13.31 0.94 5.22
CA ILE A 224 13.24 2.03 6.20
C ILE A 224 14.14 3.20 5.74
N ASN A 225 15.39 2.90 5.35
CA ASN A 225 16.32 3.89 4.81
C ASN A 225 15.81 4.53 3.50
N LEU A 226 15.26 3.71 2.59
CA LEU A 226 14.68 4.18 1.32
C LEU A 226 13.56 5.20 1.53
N ASN A 227 12.80 5.07 2.63
CA ASN A 227 11.72 5.98 2.99
C ASN A 227 12.15 7.16 3.88
N GLY A 228 13.46 7.37 4.05
CA GLY A 228 14.03 8.54 4.72
C GLY A 228 14.13 8.43 6.24
N PHE A 229 13.98 7.23 6.82
CA PHE A 229 14.20 7.01 8.25
C PHE A 229 15.58 6.41 8.50
N ALA A 230 16.18 6.73 9.64
CA ALA A 230 17.46 6.16 10.10
C ALA A 230 17.19 5.29 11.34
N PRO A 231 17.11 3.97 11.20
CA PRO A 231 16.76 3.10 12.32
C PRO A 231 17.95 2.83 13.25
N ASP A 232 17.66 2.81 14.56
CA ASP A 232 18.56 2.20 15.55
C ASP A 232 18.41 0.67 15.49
N VAL A 233 19.49 -0.08 15.37
CA VAL A 233 19.47 -1.55 15.37
C VAL A 233 19.76 -2.03 16.79
N CYS A 234 18.75 -2.66 17.42
CA CYS A 234 18.83 -3.17 18.78
C CYS A 234 19.00 -4.70 18.79
N GLY A 235 19.93 -5.22 19.59
CA GLY A 235 20.05 -6.67 19.86
C GLY A 235 20.93 -7.47 18.90
N CYS A 236 21.42 -6.89 17.81
CA CYS A 236 22.39 -7.54 16.93
C CYS A 236 23.78 -6.95 17.07
N SER A 237 24.81 -7.81 16.99
CA SER A 237 26.19 -7.32 16.93
C SER A 237 26.35 -6.41 15.70
N PRO A 238 26.87 -5.16 15.83
CA PRO A 238 27.02 -4.21 14.73
C PRO A 238 27.77 -4.75 13.51
N ALA A 239 28.51 -5.84 13.68
CA ALA A 239 29.28 -6.48 12.62
C ALA A 239 28.43 -7.29 11.61
N LYS A 240 27.11 -7.51 11.85
CA LYS A 240 26.23 -8.29 10.96
C LYS A 240 25.50 -7.45 9.93
N TRP A 241 25.42 -6.13 10.11
CA TRP A 241 24.57 -5.27 9.29
C TRP A 241 25.39 -4.08 8.78
N ASP A 242 25.48 -3.93 7.49
CA ASP A 242 26.16 -2.80 6.84
C ASP A 242 25.27 -1.55 6.94
N THR A 243 25.30 -0.89 8.10
CA THR A 243 24.59 0.37 8.32
C THR A 243 25.45 1.51 7.83
N GLN A 244 25.27 1.97 6.61
CA GLN A 244 25.71 3.31 6.23
C GLN A 244 24.88 4.29 7.07
N LYS A 245 25.48 4.82 8.14
CA LYS A 245 24.89 5.88 8.96
C LYS A 245 24.72 7.14 8.08
N ALA A 246 23.54 7.30 7.54
CA ALA A 246 23.11 8.61 7.06
C ALA A 246 22.84 9.46 8.30
N GLU A 247 23.80 10.27 8.71
CA GLU A 247 23.57 11.36 9.67
C GLU A 247 22.63 12.39 9.03
N LEU A 248 21.31 12.14 9.12
CA LEU A 248 20.30 13.13 8.81
C LEU A 248 20.18 14.10 10.00
N ALA A 249 21.14 15.02 10.07
CA ALA A 249 21.11 16.11 11.03
C ALA A 249 19.84 16.95 10.80
N GLY A 250 18.87 16.87 11.74
CA GLY A 250 17.66 17.67 11.73
C GLY A 250 16.35 16.96 11.44
N PHE A 251 16.33 15.65 11.31
CA PHE A 251 15.09 14.90 11.09
C PHE A 251 14.17 14.94 12.33
N LYS A 252 12.99 15.53 12.20
CA LYS A 252 11.95 15.65 13.25
C LYS A 252 10.93 14.50 13.23
N GLY A 253 11.29 13.35 12.70
CA GLY A 253 10.42 12.18 12.61
C GLY A 253 10.39 11.34 13.89
N PRO A 254 9.60 10.25 13.93
CA PRO A 254 9.58 9.31 15.05
C PRO A 254 10.94 8.64 15.21
N LYS A 255 11.25 8.24 16.46
CA LYS A 255 12.41 7.39 16.73
C LYS A 255 12.12 5.98 16.22
N VAL A 256 12.85 5.52 15.20
CA VAL A 256 12.67 4.21 14.58
C VAL A 256 13.75 3.26 15.06
N SER A 257 13.38 2.03 15.39
CA SER A 257 14.31 0.94 15.72
C SER A 257 13.90 -0.37 15.06
N VAL A 258 14.88 -1.23 14.77
CA VAL A 258 14.68 -2.59 14.26
C VAL A 258 15.28 -3.57 15.25
N THR A 259 14.55 -4.63 15.57
CA THR A 259 15.00 -5.69 16.48
C THR A 259 14.71 -7.07 15.91
N GLU A 260 15.66 -7.99 16.06
CA GLU A 260 15.41 -9.41 15.85
C GLU A 260 14.58 -9.95 17.03
N LEU A 261 13.45 -10.60 16.75
CA LEU A 261 12.53 -11.09 17.76
C LEU A 261 11.99 -12.47 17.38
N ASP A 262 12.59 -13.51 17.95
CA ASP A 262 12.08 -14.87 17.88
C ASP A 262 10.98 -15.09 18.94
N TRP A 263 9.76 -15.29 18.51
CA TRP A 263 8.61 -15.47 19.40
C TRP A 263 8.69 -16.72 20.26
N SER A 264 9.47 -17.72 19.84
CA SER A 264 9.69 -18.95 20.60
C SER A 264 10.66 -18.77 21.77
N LEU A 265 11.60 -17.83 21.63
CA LEU A 265 12.71 -17.61 22.56
C LEU A 265 12.54 -16.36 23.42
N VAL A 266 11.85 -15.32 22.94
CA VAL A 266 11.76 -14.01 23.60
C VAL A 266 11.30 -14.14 25.07
N THR A 267 11.94 -13.40 25.96
CA THR A 267 11.63 -13.34 27.39
C THR A 267 10.71 -12.19 27.77
N LYS A 268 10.16 -12.21 28.99
CA LYS A 268 9.37 -11.07 29.52
C LYS A 268 10.22 -9.82 29.68
N GLU A 269 11.46 -9.99 30.11
CA GLU A 269 12.42 -8.91 30.34
C GLU A 269 12.76 -8.19 29.02
N GLU A 270 12.98 -8.93 27.93
CA GLU A 270 13.21 -8.37 26.59
C GLU A 270 12.00 -7.60 26.12
N LEU A 271 10.78 -8.15 26.22
CA LEU A 271 9.54 -7.44 25.82
C LEU A 271 9.29 -6.21 26.69
N ALA A 272 9.55 -6.28 27.99
CA ALA A 272 9.45 -5.12 28.89
C ALA A 272 10.46 -4.02 28.54
N GLY A 273 11.65 -4.37 28.07
CA GLY A 273 12.68 -3.44 27.57
C GLY A 273 12.26 -2.68 26.32
N LEU A 274 11.38 -3.23 25.50
CA LEU A 274 10.83 -2.55 24.29
C LEU A 274 9.81 -1.46 24.64
N SER A 275 9.18 -1.50 25.82
CA SER A 275 8.31 -0.44 26.40
C SER A 275 7.32 0.11 25.40
N SER A 276 6.34 -0.69 24.97
CA SER A 276 5.32 -0.27 23.98
C SER A 276 3.98 0.08 24.62
N ASP A 277 3.34 1.16 24.12
CA ASP A 277 1.96 1.53 24.46
C ASP A 277 0.95 0.83 23.54
N VAL A 278 1.39 0.49 22.33
CA VAL A 278 0.60 -0.21 21.31
C VAL A 278 1.44 -1.33 20.74
N VAL A 279 0.83 -2.50 20.59
CA VAL A 279 1.40 -3.65 19.88
C VAL A 279 0.53 -3.95 18.67
N ILE A 280 1.12 -4.10 17.51
CA ILE A 280 0.40 -4.45 16.29
C ILE A 280 1.04 -5.64 15.59
N ALA A 281 0.24 -6.36 14.82
CA ALA A 281 0.72 -7.42 13.93
C ALA A 281 -0.21 -7.58 12.72
N ALA A 282 0.37 -7.92 11.57
CA ALA A 282 -0.40 -8.12 10.33
C ALA A 282 -0.04 -9.44 9.65
N ASP A 283 -1.06 -10.23 9.31
CA ASP A 283 -1.01 -11.52 8.58
C ASP A 283 -0.10 -12.59 9.24
N VAL A 284 -0.06 -12.60 10.56
CA VAL A 284 0.78 -13.50 11.38
C VAL A 284 0.01 -14.75 11.90
N VAL A 285 -1.29 -14.85 11.60
CA VAL A 285 -2.17 -15.96 12.03
C VAL A 285 -2.50 -16.85 10.85
N TYR A 286 -1.54 -17.62 10.36
CA TYR A 286 -1.70 -18.51 9.21
C TYR A 286 -1.16 -19.92 9.46
N ASP A 287 -0.28 -20.10 10.41
CA ASP A 287 0.34 -21.36 10.81
C ASP A 287 0.07 -21.65 12.29
N PRO A 288 -0.32 -22.89 12.66
CA PRO A 288 -0.64 -23.23 14.05
C PRO A 288 0.53 -23.08 15.03
N GLU A 289 1.76 -23.38 14.62
CA GLU A 289 2.92 -23.28 15.50
C GLU A 289 3.25 -21.80 15.76
N LEU A 290 3.24 -20.97 14.71
CA LEU A 290 3.41 -19.54 14.82
C LEU A 290 2.30 -18.89 15.65
N MET A 291 1.05 -19.33 15.49
CA MET A 291 -0.09 -18.86 16.27
C MET A 291 0.14 -19.12 17.78
N HIS A 292 0.58 -20.30 18.16
CA HIS A 292 0.87 -20.61 19.56
C HIS A 292 2.07 -19.82 20.08
N ALA A 293 3.11 -19.58 19.24
CA ALA A 293 4.24 -18.73 19.61
C ALA A 293 3.78 -17.29 19.84
N LEU A 294 2.94 -16.73 18.95
CA LEU A 294 2.34 -15.39 19.10
C LEU A 294 1.57 -15.27 20.42
N ILE A 295 0.69 -16.25 20.75
CA ILE A 295 -0.08 -16.24 22.00
C ILE A 295 0.84 -16.22 23.22
N ARG A 296 1.96 -16.98 23.19
CA ARG A 296 2.95 -16.93 24.26
C ARG A 296 3.62 -15.55 24.38
N VAL A 297 3.88 -14.87 23.27
CA VAL A 297 4.37 -13.49 23.27
C VAL A 297 3.36 -12.56 23.93
N LEU A 298 2.07 -12.66 23.52
CA LEU A 298 0.99 -11.85 24.10
C LEU A 298 0.88 -12.02 25.62
N GLN A 299 1.01 -13.24 26.14
CA GLN A 299 1.00 -13.53 27.58
C GLN A 299 2.24 -12.97 28.34
N LYS A 300 3.35 -12.73 27.63
CA LYS A 300 4.58 -12.16 28.20
C LYS A 300 4.59 -10.63 28.13
N LEU A 301 3.66 -10.00 27.41
CA LEU A 301 3.58 -8.54 27.38
C LEU A 301 3.34 -7.99 28.79
N PRO A 302 3.91 -6.80 29.14
CA PRO A 302 3.75 -6.23 30.46
C PRO A 302 2.28 -5.99 30.80
N SER A 303 1.76 -6.71 31.80
CA SER A 303 0.48 -6.44 32.46
C SER A 303 0.80 -5.81 33.81
N GLY A 304 0.57 -4.48 33.93
CA GLY A 304 1.18 -3.72 34.98
C GLY A 304 0.73 -4.02 36.40
N PRO A 305 1.64 -4.41 37.30
CA PRO A 305 1.52 -4.06 38.71
C PRO A 305 2.23 -2.74 39.08
N ASP A 306 3.15 -2.24 38.24
CA ASP A 306 3.96 -1.02 38.55
C ASP A 306 3.34 0.28 38.01
N GLY A 307 1.99 0.35 37.82
CA GLY A 307 1.29 1.54 37.34
C GLY A 307 1.42 1.81 35.83
N LYS A 308 2.11 0.96 35.07
CA LYS A 308 2.09 1.01 33.60
C LYS A 308 0.87 0.28 33.07
N LYS A 309 0.07 0.96 32.28
CA LYS A 309 -1.10 0.39 31.57
C LYS A 309 -0.61 -0.71 30.62
N ALA A 310 -1.32 -1.84 30.56
CA ALA A 310 -1.05 -2.85 29.55
C ALA A 310 -1.15 -2.24 28.13
N PRO A 311 -0.32 -2.67 27.16
CA PRO A 311 -0.39 -2.15 25.80
C PRO A 311 -1.74 -2.47 25.16
N GLU A 312 -2.19 -1.58 24.29
CA GLU A 312 -3.30 -1.90 23.39
C GLU A 312 -2.80 -2.77 22.25
N VAL A 313 -3.48 -3.87 21.95
CA VAL A 313 -3.03 -4.83 20.95
C VAL A 313 -4.02 -4.91 19.81
N TYR A 314 -3.52 -4.80 18.57
CA TYR A 314 -4.30 -4.90 17.34
C TYR A 314 -3.65 -5.91 16.39
N ILE A 315 -4.42 -6.91 15.95
CA ILE A 315 -3.95 -7.95 15.04
C ILE A 315 -4.88 -8.01 13.82
N ALA A 316 -4.32 -7.72 12.65
CA ALA A 316 -5.00 -7.87 11.38
C ALA A 316 -4.55 -9.15 10.67
N PHE A 317 -5.46 -9.89 10.07
CA PHE A 317 -5.11 -11.05 9.25
C PHE A 317 -6.19 -11.39 8.23
N THR A 318 -5.78 -12.03 7.15
CA THR A 318 -6.67 -12.52 6.11
C THR A 318 -7.21 -13.90 6.51
N ILE A 319 -8.53 -14.03 6.56
CA ILE A 319 -9.21 -15.31 6.86
C ILE A 319 -9.16 -16.18 5.59
N ARG A 320 -8.06 -16.92 5.40
CA ARG A 320 -7.89 -17.89 4.31
C ARG A 320 -8.58 -19.22 4.63
N ASN A 321 -8.54 -19.60 5.90
CA ASN A 321 -9.21 -20.79 6.44
C ASN A 321 -10.02 -20.40 7.69
N PRO A 322 -11.36 -20.55 7.68
CA PRO A 322 -12.21 -20.29 8.84
C PRO A 322 -11.83 -21.10 10.09
N ASP A 323 -11.32 -22.32 9.92
CA ASP A 323 -10.92 -23.16 11.06
C ASP A 323 -9.70 -22.59 11.78
N THR A 324 -8.75 -22.02 11.06
CA THR A 324 -7.59 -21.32 11.64
C THR A 324 -8.04 -20.11 12.45
N TYR A 325 -9.00 -19.34 11.92
CA TYR A 325 -9.57 -18.20 12.63
C TYR A 325 -10.26 -18.62 13.93
N HIS A 326 -11.12 -19.65 13.86
CA HIS A 326 -11.82 -20.17 15.03
C HIS A 326 -10.85 -20.78 16.07
N CYS A 327 -9.81 -21.47 15.60
CA CYS A 327 -8.74 -21.98 16.45
C CYS A 327 -8.05 -20.84 17.21
N PHE A 328 -7.70 -19.75 16.52
CA PHE A 328 -7.06 -18.59 17.16
C PHE A 328 -7.93 -17.99 18.26
N GLN A 329 -9.21 -17.79 17.99
CA GLN A 329 -10.16 -17.30 19.00
C GLN A 329 -10.23 -18.22 20.21
N THR A 330 -10.34 -19.54 19.98
CA THR A 330 -10.40 -20.55 21.03
C THR A 330 -9.13 -20.56 21.89
N GLU A 331 -7.96 -20.43 21.26
CA GLU A 331 -6.68 -20.39 21.99
C GLU A 331 -6.52 -19.09 22.80
N LEU A 332 -6.99 -17.94 22.30
CA LEU A 332 -7.04 -16.69 23.07
C LEU A 332 -7.96 -16.84 24.32
N ASP A 333 -9.14 -17.42 24.14
CA ASP A 333 -10.10 -17.64 25.23
C ASP A 333 -9.53 -18.60 26.31
N LYS A 334 -8.82 -19.65 25.91
CA LYS A 334 -8.16 -20.59 26.85
C LYS A 334 -7.14 -19.92 27.78
N VAL A 335 -6.46 -18.88 27.27
CA VAL A 335 -5.44 -18.14 28.05
C VAL A 335 -6.01 -16.89 28.71
N GLY A 336 -7.30 -16.63 28.59
CA GLY A 336 -8.00 -15.52 29.23
C GLY A 336 -7.82 -14.17 28.52
N ILE A 337 -7.31 -14.15 27.30
CA ILE A 337 -7.18 -12.92 26.47
C ILE A 337 -8.52 -12.68 25.78
N ARG A 338 -9.21 -11.60 26.17
CA ARG A 338 -10.45 -11.18 25.51
C ARG A 338 -10.15 -10.49 24.20
N TRP A 339 -11.03 -10.60 23.23
CA TRP A 339 -10.88 -10.01 21.91
C TRP A 339 -12.20 -9.38 21.43
N GLN A 340 -12.08 -8.41 20.55
CA GLN A 340 -13.18 -7.72 19.90
C GLN A 340 -12.82 -7.42 18.46
N ALA A 341 -13.71 -7.73 17.52
CA ALA A 341 -13.55 -7.32 16.14
C ALA A 341 -13.72 -5.80 16.01
N VAL A 342 -12.80 -5.17 15.31
CA VAL A 342 -12.82 -3.74 15.00
C VAL A 342 -13.57 -3.54 13.68
N PRO A 343 -14.45 -2.53 13.57
CA PRO A 343 -15.15 -2.24 12.31
C PRO A 343 -14.18 -2.00 11.15
N CYS A 344 -14.60 -2.41 9.94
CA CYS A 344 -13.82 -2.26 8.72
C CYS A 344 -13.52 -0.78 8.40
N SER A 345 -12.32 -0.54 7.85
CA SER A 345 -11.99 0.69 7.13
C SER A 345 -12.91 0.88 5.92
N GLN A 346 -13.25 2.12 5.59
CA GLN A 346 -14.14 2.45 4.46
C GLN A 346 -13.43 3.23 3.35
N LYS A 347 -12.16 3.61 3.54
CA LYS A 347 -11.51 4.59 2.64
C LYS A 347 -10.89 4.02 1.39
N ASN A 348 -10.64 2.71 1.28
CA ASN A 348 -9.99 2.09 0.12
C ASN A 348 -8.76 2.87 -0.39
N ILE A 349 -7.84 3.20 0.53
CA ILE A 349 -6.65 3.99 0.22
C ILE A 349 -5.66 3.14 -0.58
N PHE A 350 -5.46 1.90 -0.15
CA PHE A 350 -4.50 0.99 -0.76
C PHE A 350 -5.18 -0.07 -1.64
N PRO A 351 -4.55 -0.48 -2.75
CA PRO A 351 -5.09 -1.48 -3.65
C PRO A 351 -4.79 -2.90 -3.14
N TYR A 352 -5.64 -3.46 -2.30
CA TYR A 352 -5.63 -4.88 -1.93
C TYR A 352 -6.82 -5.62 -2.56
N ASP A 353 -6.85 -6.96 -2.46
CA ASP A 353 -7.91 -7.77 -3.06
C ASP A 353 -9.28 -7.41 -2.40
N PRO A 354 -10.25 -6.88 -3.16
CA PRO A 354 -11.56 -6.51 -2.62
C PRO A 354 -12.38 -7.72 -2.11
N HIS A 355 -11.99 -8.93 -2.50
CA HIS A 355 -12.62 -10.18 -2.06
C HIS A 355 -11.90 -10.82 -0.86
N ALA A 356 -10.76 -10.28 -0.45
CA ALA A 356 -10.05 -10.77 0.73
C ALA A 356 -10.89 -10.53 1.99
N LYS A 357 -11.16 -11.61 2.72
CA LYS A 357 -11.83 -11.51 4.03
C LYS A 357 -10.80 -11.17 5.09
N ILE A 358 -10.57 -9.88 5.31
CA ILE A 358 -9.63 -9.40 6.31
C ILE A 358 -10.40 -9.03 7.58
N THR A 359 -9.85 -9.38 8.74
CA THR A 359 -10.37 -8.99 10.04
C THR A 359 -9.29 -8.29 10.85
N LEU A 360 -9.70 -7.33 11.67
CA LEU A 360 -8.88 -6.67 12.67
C LEU A 360 -9.46 -6.97 14.05
N LEU A 361 -8.65 -7.54 14.92
CA LEU A 361 -9.02 -7.80 16.32
C LEU A 361 -8.28 -6.84 17.25
N ARG A 362 -8.99 -6.24 18.19
CA ARG A 362 -8.43 -5.62 19.38
C ARG A 362 -8.41 -6.65 20.51
N LEU A 363 -7.26 -6.84 21.12
CA LEU A 363 -7.07 -7.77 22.23
C LEU A 363 -6.94 -7.00 23.56
N PHE A 364 -7.44 -7.61 24.63
CA PHE A 364 -7.40 -7.09 26.00
C PHE A 364 -6.58 -8.05 26.86
N ILE A 365 -5.34 -7.66 27.15
CA ILE A 365 -4.34 -8.46 27.89
C ILE A 365 -4.37 -8.11 29.36
#